data_3e05f32d11afee86637238e772fe0106
#
_entry.id   3e05f32d11afee86637238e772fe0106
#
_cell.length_a   1.000
_cell.length_b   1.000
_cell.length_c   1.000
_cell.angle_alpha   90.00
_cell.angle_beta   90.00
_cell.angle_gamma   90.00
#
_symmetry.space_group_name_H-M   'P 1'
#
loop_
_entity.id
_entity.type
_entity.pdbx_description
1 polymer ?
#
loop_
_entity_poly.entity_id
_entity_poly.type
_entity_poly.pdbx_seq_one_letter_code
_entity_poly.pdbx_strand_id
1 'polypeptide(L)'
;MPIRIPDNLPARKTLESEGVVVMDSSRAARQDIRPLQIGLLNLMPNKERTETQFSRLIGATPLQVDLTLVRITDHQSKHTSEDYLKTFYKTWEEVREQKFDGFIVTGAPIANIPFDQLRYWPEMLDIMNWTQTNVHHTMFICWGAQAALHHFHDARRYRMPAKAFGVFRHQILNPRSPWLRGFSDSPMVPVSRYNDIDRTSLGPDLEILIDNPEIGVCLLDDPKHRAVHMLNHLEYDNRSLADEYERDVKAGLDTPVPANLYPDGNPIAEPENHWRSHAHLLFQNWINEIYQTTPYDMAQIGR
;
A
#
# COMPACT_ATOMS: atom_id res chain seq x y z
N MET A 1 -21.10 -0.20 -1.75
CA MET A 1 -21.40 0.55 -0.52
C MET A 1 -20.23 1.49 -0.22
N PRO A 2 -20.39 2.53 0.58
CA PRO A 2 -19.43 3.61 0.69
C PRO A 2 -18.30 3.33 1.67
N ILE A 3 -17.14 3.97 1.44
CA ILE A 3 -16.07 4.05 2.44
C ILE A 3 -16.42 5.12 3.49
N ARG A 4 -16.19 4.82 4.77
CA ARG A 4 -16.24 5.79 5.86
C ARG A 4 -14.82 6.29 6.18
N ILE A 5 -14.64 7.59 6.03
CA ILE A 5 -13.43 8.33 6.39
C ILE A 5 -13.85 9.55 7.24
N PRO A 6 -12.94 10.22 7.95
CA PRO A 6 -13.27 11.44 8.68
C PRO A 6 -13.99 12.47 7.79
N ASP A 7 -15.07 13.09 8.32
CA ASP A 7 -15.98 13.92 7.52
C ASP A 7 -15.29 15.14 6.88
N ASN A 8 -14.28 15.69 7.54
CA ASN A 8 -13.50 16.85 7.10
C ASN A 8 -12.14 16.48 6.49
N LEU A 9 -11.89 15.21 6.17
CA LEU A 9 -10.65 14.80 5.52
C LEU A 9 -10.56 15.41 4.11
N PRO A 10 -9.46 16.11 3.74
CA PRO A 10 -9.29 16.75 2.43
C PRO A 10 -9.50 15.79 1.26
N ALA A 11 -9.06 14.54 1.36
CA ALA A 11 -9.25 13.50 0.37
C ALA A 11 -10.74 13.31 -0.04
N ARG A 12 -11.69 13.61 0.86
CA ARG A 12 -13.14 13.43 0.62
C ARG A 12 -13.61 14.14 -0.65
N LYS A 13 -13.22 15.40 -0.83
CA LYS A 13 -13.64 16.20 -2.01
C LYS A 13 -13.15 15.58 -3.32
N THR A 14 -11.92 15.10 -3.35
CA THR A 14 -11.35 14.43 -4.51
C THR A 14 -12.07 13.13 -4.81
N LEU A 15 -12.29 12.29 -3.78
CA LEU A 15 -12.98 11.01 -3.93
C LEU A 15 -14.41 11.19 -4.44
N GLU A 16 -15.17 12.13 -3.87
CA GLU A 16 -16.55 12.44 -4.33
C GLU A 16 -16.56 12.94 -5.78
N SER A 17 -15.59 13.76 -6.18
CA SER A 17 -15.48 14.23 -7.57
C SER A 17 -15.13 13.11 -8.57
N GLU A 18 -14.49 12.04 -8.10
CA GLU A 18 -14.17 10.84 -8.88
C GLU A 18 -15.28 9.78 -8.87
N GLY A 19 -16.42 10.07 -8.20
CA GLY A 19 -17.55 9.15 -8.10
C GLY A 19 -17.41 8.06 -7.06
N VAL A 20 -16.40 8.14 -6.17
CA VAL A 20 -16.31 7.25 -5.00
C VAL A 20 -17.39 7.62 -4.00
N VAL A 21 -18.18 6.64 -3.56
CA VAL A 21 -19.24 6.87 -2.60
C VAL A 21 -18.64 6.95 -1.19
N VAL A 22 -18.59 8.16 -0.63
CA VAL A 22 -18.11 8.40 0.74
C VAL A 22 -19.31 8.51 1.68
N MET A 23 -19.24 7.87 2.85
CA MET A 23 -20.29 7.88 3.85
C MET A 23 -19.88 8.74 5.04
N ASP A 24 -20.82 9.52 5.57
CA ASP A 24 -20.67 10.17 6.87
C ASP A 24 -20.96 9.19 8.03
N SER A 25 -20.47 9.56 9.21
CA SER A 25 -20.61 8.72 10.41
C SER A 25 -22.08 8.52 10.81
N SER A 26 -22.96 9.50 10.56
CA SER A 26 -24.38 9.44 10.90
C SER A 26 -25.15 8.47 10.01
N ARG A 27 -24.81 8.41 8.75
CA ARG A 27 -25.42 7.49 7.77
C ARG A 27 -24.94 6.06 8.00
N ALA A 28 -23.67 5.88 8.33
CA ALA A 28 -23.09 4.57 8.65
C ALA A 28 -23.78 3.92 9.87
N ALA A 29 -24.02 4.70 10.93
CA ALA A 29 -24.65 4.23 12.15
C ALA A 29 -26.11 3.75 11.99
N ARG A 30 -26.77 4.04 10.86
CA ARG A 30 -28.14 3.60 10.57
C ARG A 30 -28.23 2.25 9.85
N GLN A 31 -27.10 1.67 9.49
CA GLN A 31 -27.05 0.37 8.80
C GLN A 31 -26.72 -0.72 9.81
N ASP A 32 -27.55 -1.75 9.88
CA ASP A 32 -27.32 -2.94 10.72
C ASP A 32 -26.35 -3.91 10.00
N ILE A 33 -25.14 -3.41 9.73
CA ILE A 33 -24.07 -4.16 9.04
C ILE A 33 -22.77 -3.88 9.79
N ARG A 34 -21.99 -4.93 10.08
CA ARG A 34 -20.63 -4.78 10.57
C ARG A 34 -19.73 -4.30 9.41
N PRO A 35 -19.25 -3.06 9.43
CA PRO A 35 -18.29 -2.61 8.42
C PRO A 35 -16.94 -3.31 8.62
N LEU A 36 -16.22 -3.51 7.50
CA LEU A 36 -14.84 -3.97 7.56
C LEU A 36 -13.96 -2.88 8.19
N GLN A 37 -13.19 -3.23 9.20
CA GLN A 37 -12.24 -2.35 9.85
C GLN A 37 -10.90 -2.44 9.12
N ILE A 38 -10.53 -1.41 8.38
CA ILE A 38 -9.26 -1.35 7.64
C ILE A 38 -8.38 -0.27 8.26
N GLY A 39 -7.14 -0.64 8.64
CA GLY A 39 -6.13 0.31 9.08
C GLY A 39 -5.16 0.65 7.95
N LEU A 40 -4.69 1.90 7.90
CA LEU A 40 -3.65 2.36 6.97
C LEU A 40 -2.53 3.04 7.76
N LEU A 41 -1.43 2.31 7.98
CA LEU A 41 -0.18 2.91 8.48
C LEU A 41 0.50 3.66 7.34
N ASN A 42 0.35 4.96 7.35
CA ASN A 42 0.85 5.82 6.30
C ASN A 42 2.23 6.38 6.66
N LEU A 43 3.29 5.83 6.03
CA LEU A 43 4.68 6.25 6.22
C LEU A 43 5.14 7.27 5.17
N MET A 44 4.28 7.58 4.17
CA MET A 44 4.62 8.51 3.09
C MET A 44 4.64 9.96 3.58
N PRO A 45 5.52 10.81 3.01
CA PRO A 45 5.62 12.22 3.40
C PRO A 45 4.39 13.05 2.97
N ASN A 46 3.84 12.80 1.79
CA ASN A 46 2.61 13.44 1.31
C ASN A 46 1.40 12.60 1.76
N LYS A 47 0.91 12.90 2.97
CA LYS A 47 -0.19 12.16 3.60
C LYS A 47 -1.47 12.23 2.78
N GLU A 48 -1.91 13.42 2.39
CA GLU A 48 -3.17 13.66 1.69
C GLU A 48 -3.27 12.92 0.36
N ARG A 49 -2.17 12.89 -0.41
CA ARG A 49 -2.11 12.14 -1.66
C ARG A 49 -2.26 10.65 -1.42
N THR A 50 -1.50 10.12 -0.47
CA THR A 50 -1.53 8.70 -0.12
C THR A 50 -2.91 8.28 0.38
N GLU A 51 -3.54 9.08 1.24
CA GLU A 51 -4.90 8.88 1.72
C GLU A 51 -5.90 8.79 0.55
N THR A 52 -5.81 9.72 -0.41
CA THR A 52 -6.67 9.74 -1.59
C THR A 52 -6.47 8.48 -2.43
N GLN A 53 -5.23 8.07 -2.70
CA GLN A 53 -4.89 6.89 -3.48
C GLN A 53 -5.47 5.62 -2.88
N PHE A 54 -5.22 5.38 -1.60
CA PHE A 54 -5.73 4.17 -0.93
C PHE A 54 -7.24 4.21 -0.72
N SER A 55 -7.81 5.34 -0.33
CA SER A 55 -9.26 5.46 -0.13
C SER A 55 -10.05 5.23 -1.41
N ARG A 56 -9.51 5.65 -2.57
CA ARG A 56 -10.10 5.38 -3.88
C ARG A 56 -10.20 3.88 -4.16
N LEU A 57 -9.12 3.14 -3.91
CA LEU A 57 -9.04 1.71 -4.19
C LEU A 57 -9.86 0.88 -3.18
N ILE A 58 -9.75 1.22 -1.90
CA ILE A 58 -10.51 0.56 -0.82
C ILE A 58 -12.01 0.87 -0.96
N GLY A 59 -12.38 2.09 -1.33
CA GLY A 59 -13.77 2.52 -1.49
C GLY A 59 -14.47 2.00 -2.74
N ALA A 60 -13.78 1.33 -3.65
CA ALA A 60 -14.35 0.78 -4.88
C ALA A 60 -15.11 -0.54 -4.68
N THR A 61 -15.28 -1.02 -3.45
CA THR A 61 -16.02 -2.25 -3.11
C THR A 61 -17.50 -1.96 -2.83
N PRO A 62 -18.41 -2.92 -3.04
CA PRO A 62 -19.79 -2.82 -2.56
C PRO A 62 -19.93 -2.99 -1.03
N LEU A 63 -18.87 -3.37 -0.33
CA LEU A 63 -18.89 -3.55 1.12
C LEU A 63 -18.69 -2.23 1.86
N GLN A 64 -19.25 -2.11 3.06
CA GLN A 64 -18.97 -0.97 3.92
C GLN A 64 -17.58 -1.14 4.57
N VAL A 65 -16.75 -0.11 4.46
CA VAL A 65 -15.41 -0.07 5.03
C VAL A 65 -15.25 1.14 5.92
N ASP A 66 -14.74 0.92 7.11
CA ASP A 66 -14.26 1.95 8.04
C ASP A 66 -12.74 2.04 7.95
N LEU A 67 -12.23 3.15 7.44
CA LEU A 67 -10.79 3.38 7.31
C LEU A 67 -10.25 4.16 8.49
N THR A 68 -9.29 3.57 9.22
CA THR A 68 -8.53 4.21 10.28
C THR A 68 -7.13 4.58 9.77
N LEU A 69 -6.82 5.88 9.78
CA LEU A 69 -5.48 6.37 9.44
C LEU A 69 -4.57 6.26 10.66
N VAL A 70 -3.42 5.60 10.48
CA VAL A 70 -2.46 5.31 11.55
C VAL A 70 -1.10 5.90 11.21
N ARG A 71 -0.40 6.39 12.23
CA ARG A 71 0.96 6.90 12.14
C ARG A 71 1.86 6.27 13.20
N ILE A 72 3.16 6.29 12.95
CA ILE A 72 4.18 6.00 13.97
C ILE A 72 4.02 6.98 15.14
N THR A 73 4.12 6.47 16.37
CA THR A 73 3.85 7.23 17.60
C THR A 73 4.80 8.41 17.75
N ASP A 74 6.10 8.17 17.73
CA ASP A 74 7.13 9.18 18.02
C ASP A 74 7.80 9.78 16.76
N HIS A 75 7.14 9.69 15.60
CA HIS A 75 7.69 10.24 14.37
C HIS A 75 7.11 11.62 14.07
N GLN A 76 7.97 12.65 14.06
CA GLN A 76 7.59 14.00 13.60
C GLN A 76 7.64 14.08 12.07
N SER A 77 6.50 14.34 11.46
CA SER A 77 6.43 14.59 10.01
C SER A 77 7.08 15.92 9.66
N LYS A 78 7.92 15.94 8.62
CA LYS A 78 8.51 17.17 8.09
C LYS A 78 7.60 17.89 7.09
N HIS A 79 6.57 17.23 6.58
CA HIS A 79 5.75 17.69 5.45
C HIS A 79 4.26 17.83 5.76
N THR A 80 3.84 17.40 6.96
CA THR A 80 2.44 17.45 7.39
C THR A 80 2.36 18.12 8.75
N SER A 81 1.44 19.05 8.93
CA SER A 81 1.30 19.79 10.19
C SER A 81 0.86 18.85 11.34
N GLU A 82 1.28 19.16 12.55
CA GLU A 82 0.87 18.42 13.76
C GLU A 82 -0.65 18.46 13.96
N ASP A 83 -1.30 19.58 13.65
CA ASP A 83 -2.76 19.71 13.78
C ASP A 83 -3.51 18.80 12.83
N TYR A 84 -3.01 18.65 11.58
CA TYR A 84 -3.55 17.70 10.64
C TYR A 84 -3.43 16.26 11.17
N LEU A 85 -2.23 15.91 11.64
CA LEU A 85 -1.98 14.57 12.18
C LEU A 85 -2.85 14.27 13.41
N LYS A 86 -2.99 15.21 14.34
CA LYS A 86 -3.85 15.06 15.51
C LYS A 86 -5.34 14.96 15.16
N THR A 87 -5.75 15.58 14.07
CA THR A 87 -7.16 15.61 13.65
C THR A 87 -7.55 14.30 12.96
N PHE A 88 -6.69 13.75 12.10
CA PHE A 88 -7.06 12.67 11.18
C PHE A 88 -6.37 11.34 11.48
N TYR A 89 -5.23 11.35 12.19
CA TYR A 89 -4.45 10.16 12.46
C TYR A 89 -4.50 9.75 13.91
N LYS A 90 -4.59 8.44 14.11
CA LYS A 90 -4.26 7.82 15.40
C LYS A 90 -2.80 7.38 15.40
N THR A 91 -2.13 7.47 16.55
CA THR A 91 -0.84 6.79 16.72
C THR A 91 -1.06 5.28 16.78
N TRP A 92 -0.03 4.49 16.45
CA TRP A 92 -0.13 3.05 16.66
C TRP A 92 -0.45 2.68 18.11
N GLU A 93 0.13 3.38 19.07
CA GLU A 93 -0.15 3.19 20.49
C GLU A 93 -1.65 3.33 20.83
N GLU A 94 -2.36 4.24 20.16
CA GLU A 94 -3.81 4.44 20.37
C GLU A 94 -4.67 3.34 19.73
N VAL A 95 -4.12 2.57 18.80
CA VAL A 95 -4.87 1.51 18.09
C VAL A 95 -4.41 0.10 18.43
N ARG A 96 -3.33 -0.07 19.18
CA ARG A 96 -2.69 -1.37 19.41
C ARG A 96 -3.59 -2.43 20.07
N GLU A 97 -4.61 -2.01 20.84
CA GLU A 97 -5.60 -2.91 21.44
C GLU A 97 -6.77 -3.24 20.48
N GLN A 98 -6.86 -2.56 19.34
CA GLN A 98 -7.93 -2.77 18.37
C GLN A 98 -7.63 -4.00 17.49
N LYS A 99 -8.69 -4.58 16.94
CA LYS A 99 -8.62 -5.63 15.93
C LYS A 99 -9.04 -5.04 14.58
N PHE A 100 -8.40 -5.49 13.52
CA PHE A 100 -8.68 -5.06 12.15
C PHE A 100 -8.94 -6.27 11.24
N ASP A 101 -9.89 -6.14 10.33
CA ASP A 101 -10.10 -7.10 9.25
C ASP A 101 -8.91 -7.05 8.27
N GLY A 102 -8.46 -5.85 7.95
CA GLY A 102 -7.30 -5.63 7.09
C GLY A 102 -6.41 -4.50 7.59
N PHE A 103 -5.13 -4.58 7.28
CA PHE A 103 -4.18 -3.52 7.61
C PHE A 103 -3.19 -3.30 6.47
N ILE A 104 -2.98 -2.04 6.09
CA ILE A 104 -2.06 -1.67 5.03
C ILE A 104 -0.88 -0.92 5.64
N VAL A 105 0.34 -1.34 5.30
CA VAL A 105 1.58 -0.64 5.64
C VAL A 105 2.19 -0.10 4.35
N THR A 106 2.27 1.23 4.24
CA THR A 106 2.74 1.88 3.01
C THR A 106 4.26 1.82 2.84
N GLY A 107 4.73 2.22 1.68
CA GLY A 107 6.13 2.55 1.45
C GLY A 107 6.60 3.77 2.25
N ALA A 108 7.92 3.99 2.22
CA ALA A 108 8.57 5.17 2.76
C ALA A 108 9.80 5.53 1.90
N PRO A 109 10.11 6.81 1.65
CA PRO A 109 11.22 7.23 0.79
C PRO A 109 12.57 7.19 1.51
N ILE A 110 12.91 6.06 2.11
CA ILE A 110 14.10 5.84 2.96
C ILE A 110 14.94 4.64 2.50
N ALA A 111 14.97 4.39 1.21
CA ALA A 111 15.63 3.24 0.60
C ALA A 111 17.13 3.10 0.95
N ASN A 112 17.79 4.21 1.27
CA ASN A 112 19.24 4.26 1.52
C ASN A 112 19.63 4.03 3.00
N ILE A 113 18.64 3.94 3.90
CA ILE A 113 18.90 3.80 5.34
C ILE A 113 18.75 2.32 5.70
N PRO A 114 19.75 1.68 6.34
CA PRO A 114 19.59 0.37 6.95
C PRO A 114 18.42 0.36 7.94
N PHE A 115 17.71 -0.77 8.04
CA PHE A 115 16.54 -0.84 8.89
C PHE A 115 16.83 -0.52 10.35
N ASP A 116 17.91 -1.09 10.88
CA ASP A 116 18.39 -0.93 12.27
C ASP A 116 18.84 0.49 12.62
N GLN A 117 19.10 1.35 11.63
CA GLN A 117 19.45 2.75 11.83
C GLN A 117 18.22 3.70 11.83
N LEU A 118 17.02 3.18 11.60
CA LEU A 118 15.80 3.96 11.65
C LEU A 118 15.35 4.16 13.11
N ARG A 119 15.12 5.41 13.49
CA ARG A 119 14.68 5.75 14.85
C ARG A 119 13.43 4.99 15.28
N TYR A 120 12.49 4.77 14.36
CA TYR A 120 11.22 4.09 14.62
C TYR A 120 11.25 2.60 14.26
N TRP A 121 12.42 2.02 13.99
CA TRP A 121 12.53 0.60 13.65
C TRP A 121 12.01 -0.33 14.76
N PRO A 122 12.30 -0.08 16.06
CA PRO A 122 11.71 -0.89 17.14
C PRO A 122 10.18 -0.90 17.10
N GLU A 123 9.55 0.26 16.93
CA GLU A 123 8.08 0.35 16.80
C GLU A 123 7.57 -0.38 15.54
N MET A 124 8.31 -0.33 14.42
CA MET A 124 7.96 -1.10 13.23
C MET A 124 8.01 -2.62 13.48
N LEU A 125 8.98 -3.12 14.23
CA LEU A 125 9.03 -4.53 14.63
C LEU A 125 7.82 -4.91 15.48
N ASP A 126 7.47 -4.07 16.44
CA ASP A 126 6.30 -4.27 17.29
C ASP A 126 5.00 -4.26 16.46
N ILE A 127 4.86 -3.33 15.51
CA ILE A 127 3.72 -3.27 14.59
C ILE A 127 3.63 -4.54 13.74
N MET A 128 4.73 -5.01 13.14
CA MET A 128 4.73 -6.21 12.32
C MET A 128 4.34 -7.45 13.14
N ASN A 129 4.87 -7.61 14.36
CA ASN A 129 4.47 -8.67 15.27
C ASN A 129 3.00 -8.54 15.70
N TRP A 130 2.54 -7.33 15.98
CA TRP A 130 1.16 -7.03 16.34
C TRP A 130 0.17 -7.40 15.21
N THR A 131 0.55 -7.27 13.94
CA THR A 131 -0.33 -7.70 12.84
C THR A 131 -0.69 -9.17 12.94
N GLN A 132 0.20 -10.01 13.48
CA GLN A 132 -0.04 -11.46 13.61
C GLN A 132 -1.13 -11.82 14.61
N THR A 133 -1.40 -10.96 15.58
CA THR A 133 -2.40 -11.20 16.61
C THR A 133 -3.64 -10.31 16.49
N ASN A 134 -3.52 -9.15 15.87
CA ASN A 134 -4.56 -8.12 15.86
C ASN A 134 -5.15 -7.84 14.47
N VAL A 135 -4.57 -8.39 13.42
CA VAL A 135 -5.03 -8.17 12.05
C VAL A 135 -5.34 -9.51 11.39
N HIS A 136 -6.47 -9.59 10.68
CA HIS A 136 -6.81 -10.79 9.95
C HIS A 136 -5.91 -10.98 8.72
N HIS A 137 -5.74 -9.93 7.91
CA HIS A 137 -4.83 -9.98 6.76
C HIS A 137 -4.13 -8.63 6.51
N THR A 138 -2.82 -8.66 6.21
CA THR A 138 -2.01 -7.45 6.03
C THR A 138 -1.54 -7.31 4.57
N MET A 139 -1.54 -6.07 4.06
CA MET A 139 -0.91 -5.71 2.79
C MET A 139 0.28 -4.79 3.07
N PHE A 140 1.48 -5.27 2.78
CA PHE A 140 2.71 -4.47 2.89
C PHE A 140 3.12 -3.96 1.51
N ILE A 141 3.50 -2.67 1.41
CA ILE A 141 3.78 -2.03 0.12
C ILE A 141 5.18 -1.42 0.11
N CYS A 142 5.91 -1.63 -0.97
CA CYS A 142 7.23 -1.09 -1.29
C CYS A 142 8.23 -1.26 -0.13
N TRP A 143 8.67 -0.19 0.52
CA TRP A 143 9.55 -0.26 1.67
C TRP A 143 8.93 -1.08 2.83
N GLY A 144 7.64 -0.92 3.08
CA GLY A 144 6.92 -1.72 4.07
C GLY A 144 6.96 -3.22 3.75
N ALA A 145 6.86 -3.59 2.48
CA ALA A 145 7.00 -4.99 2.03
C ALA A 145 8.42 -5.50 2.24
N GLN A 146 9.44 -4.71 1.90
CA GLN A 146 10.85 -5.08 2.14
C GLN A 146 11.14 -5.24 3.63
N ALA A 147 10.58 -4.37 4.47
CA ALA A 147 10.75 -4.43 5.93
C ALA A 147 10.11 -5.70 6.52
N ALA A 148 8.89 -6.04 6.09
CA ALA A 148 8.19 -7.22 6.55
C ALA A 148 8.85 -8.52 6.06
N LEU A 149 9.26 -8.59 4.80
CA LEU A 149 10.02 -9.72 4.27
C LEU A 149 11.34 -9.93 5.00
N HIS A 150 12.04 -8.85 5.35
CA HIS A 150 13.25 -8.93 6.17
C HIS A 150 12.93 -9.45 7.58
N HIS A 151 11.89 -8.93 8.23
CA HIS A 151 11.54 -9.30 9.60
C HIS A 151 11.03 -10.74 9.73
N PHE A 152 10.14 -11.17 8.84
CA PHE A 152 9.47 -12.46 8.94
C PHE A 152 10.24 -13.62 8.29
N HIS A 153 11.09 -13.32 7.30
CA HIS A 153 11.73 -14.33 6.46
C HIS A 153 13.25 -14.16 6.34
N ASP A 154 13.86 -13.19 7.04
CA ASP A 154 15.28 -12.85 6.90
C ASP A 154 15.67 -12.52 5.44
N ALA A 155 14.70 -12.09 4.63
CA ALA A 155 14.92 -11.79 3.23
C ALA A 155 15.92 -10.62 3.09
N ARG A 156 16.92 -10.84 2.25
CA ARG A 156 17.96 -9.84 2.00
C ARG A 156 17.52 -8.88 0.92
N ARG A 157 17.68 -7.58 1.18
CA ARG A 157 17.56 -6.57 0.13
C ARG A 157 18.95 -6.20 -0.41
N TYR A 158 19.02 -5.84 -1.66
CA TYR A 158 20.23 -5.32 -2.28
C TYR A 158 19.94 -4.04 -3.06
N ARG A 159 20.99 -3.20 -3.20
CA ARG A 159 20.94 -2.00 -4.03
C ARG A 159 21.01 -2.39 -5.49
N MET A 160 20.03 -1.94 -6.28
CA MET A 160 20.05 -2.11 -7.73
C MET A 160 21.12 -1.21 -8.39
N PRO A 161 21.69 -1.60 -9.52
CA PRO A 161 22.66 -0.76 -10.25
C PRO A 161 22.12 0.60 -10.66
N ALA A 162 20.81 0.68 -10.97
CA ALA A 162 20.09 1.91 -11.28
C ALA A 162 18.71 1.88 -10.60
N LYS A 163 18.09 3.06 -10.43
CA LYS A 163 16.71 3.16 -9.96
C LYS A 163 15.78 2.49 -10.97
N ALA A 164 14.99 1.51 -10.53
CA ALA A 164 13.86 1.03 -11.31
C ALA A 164 12.78 2.11 -11.26
N PHE A 165 12.56 2.81 -12.37
CA PHE A 165 11.70 3.98 -12.42
C PHE A 165 10.89 4.04 -13.71
N GLY A 166 9.58 3.88 -13.60
CA GLY A 166 8.68 3.86 -14.74
C GLY A 166 7.51 2.89 -14.59
N VAL A 167 6.89 2.53 -15.71
CA VAL A 167 5.77 1.59 -15.78
C VAL A 167 6.21 0.39 -16.60
N PHE A 168 6.24 -0.78 -15.98
CA PHE A 168 6.81 -1.98 -16.58
C PHE A 168 5.79 -3.10 -16.71
N ARG A 169 5.90 -3.86 -17.79
CA ARG A 169 5.12 -5.07 -18.03
C ARG A 169 5.64 -6.19 -17.14
N HIS A 170 4.75 -6.82 -16.40
CA HIS A 170 5.09 -7.94 -15.52
C HIS A 170 4.45 -9.24 -16.03
N GLN A 171 4.92 -10.37 -15.50
CA GLN A 171 4.40 -11.70 -15.76
C GLN A 171 3.64 -12.19 -14.54
N ILE A 172 2.49 -12.83 -14.75
CA ILE A 172 1.77 -13.56 -13.72
C ILE A 172 2.33 -14.97 -13.66
N LEU A 173 2.82 -15.38 -12.48
CA LEU A 173 3.38 -16.72 -12.25
C LEU A 173 2.32 -17.71 -11.75
N ASN A 174 1.34 -17.22 -10.97
CA ASN A 174 0.19 -18.04 -10.55
C ASN A 174 -1.15 -17.36 -10.86
N PRO A 175 -1.75 -17.61 -12.05
CA PRO A 175 -3.03 -17.02 -12.43
C PRO A 175 -4.23 -17.52 -11.62
N ARG A 176 -4.05 -18.58 -10.78
CA ARG A 176 -5.11 -19.13 -9.92
C ARG A 176 -5.16 -18.48 -8.54
N SER A 177 -4.19 -17.64 -8.21
CA SER A 177 -4.17 -16.92 -6.94
C SER A 177 -5.45 -16.10 -6.76
N PRO A 178 -6.09 -16.14 -5.58
CA PRO A 178 -7.28 -15.32 -5.30
C PRO A 178 -7.03 -13.83 -5.44
N TRP A 179 -5.80 -13.40 -5.22
CA TRP A 179 -5.38 -12.01 -5.34
C TRP A 179 -5.42 -11.48 -6.78
N LEU A 180 -5.31 -12.38 -7.78
CA LEU A 180 -5.16 -12.03 -9.20
C LEU A 180 -6.40 -12.31 -10.06
N ARG A 181 -7.55 -12.56 -9.46
CA ARG A 181 -8.80 -12.75 -10.22
C ARG A 181 -9.07 -11.56 -11.13
N GLY A 182 -9.29 -11.83 -12.42
CA GLY A 182 -9.60 -10.83 -13.43
C GLY A 182 -8.40 -10.09 -13.99
N PHE A 183 -7.18 -10.36 -13.53
CA PHE A 183 -5.97 -9.78 -14.12
C PHE A 183 -5.77 -10.26 -15.55
N SER A 184 -5.25 -9.39 -16.41
CA SER A 184 -4.70 -9.80 -17.71
C SER A 184 -3.34 -10.46 -17.52
N ASP A 185 -2.91 -11.26 -18.50
CA ASP A 185 -1.68 -12.08 -18.41
C ASP A 185 -0.40 -11.26 -18.22
N SER A 186 -0.42 -9.98 -18.59
CA SER A 186 0.76 -9.11 -18.58
C SER A 186 0.42 -7.72 -18.04
N PRO A 187 0.21 -7.56 -16.75
CA PRO A 187 -0.13 -6.26 -16.16
C PRO A 187 1.01 -5.26 -16.27
N MET A 188 0.67 -4.02 -16.58
CA MET A 188 1.58 -2.88 -16.47
C MET A 188 1.55 -2.39 -15.02
N VAL A 189 2.72 -2.22 -14.39
CA VAL A 189 2.81 -1.82 -12.98
C VAL A 189 3.82 -0.69 -12.80
N PRO A 190 3.46 0.39 -12.07
CA PRO A 190 4.39 1.46 -11.71
C PRO A 190 5.46 0.99 -10.72
N VAL A 191 6.68 1.43 -10.94
CA VAL A 191 7.85 1.11 -10.12
C VAL A 191 8.64 2.37 -9.84
N SER A 192 8.99 2.58 -8.56
CA SER A 192 9.94 3.60 -8.13
C SER A 192 10.74 3.08 -6.95
N ARG A 193 11.87 2.43 -7.19
CA ARG A 193 12.70 1.88 -6.12
C ARG A 193 14.16 1.76 -6.49
N TYR A 194 15.02 1.84 -5.48
CA TYR A 194 16.46 1.68 -5.57
C TYR A 194 16.93 0.30 -5.10
N ASN A 195 16.08 -0.42 -4.37
CA ASN A 195 16.42 -1.73 -3.80
C ASN A 195 15.44 -2.79 -4.30
N ASP A 196 15.94 -4.00 -4.45
CA ASP A 196 15.12 -5.19 -4.67
C ASP A 196 15.43 -6.26 -3.62
N ILE A 197 14.65 -7.33 -3.59
CA ILE A 197 14.83 -8.48 -2.71
C ILE A 197 15.65 -9.55 -3.44
N ASP A 198 16.66 -10.07 -2.76
CA ASP A 198 17.41 -11.23 -3.22
C ASP A 198 16.51 -12.47 -3.20
N ARG A 199 16.12 -12.92 -4.38
CA ARG A 199 15.22 -14.08 -4.56
C ARG A 199 15.75 -15.34 -3.90
N THR A 200 17.08 -15.50 -3.83
CA THR A 200 17.71 -16.69 -3.20
C THR A 200 17.53 -16.70 -1.69
N SER A 201 17.12 -15.59 -1.09
CA SER A 201 16.81 -15.47 0.33
C SER A 201 15.33 -15.65 0.66
N LEU A 202 14.46 -15.79 -0.35
CA LEU A 202 13.05 -16.07 -0.13
C LEU A 202 12.85 -17.52 0.29
N GLY A 203 12.16 -17.73 1.41
CA GLY A 203 11.83 -19.06 1.91
C GLY A 203 10.73 -19.77 1.09
N PRO A 204 10.57 -21.07 1.25
CA PRO A 204 9.57 -21.86 0.52
C PRO A 204 8.12 -21.53 0.90
N ASP A 205 7.91 -20.81 2.00
CA ASP A 205 6.58 -20.38 2.48
C ASP A 205 6.03 -19.19 1.70
N LEU A 206 6.88 -18.55 0.86
CA LEU A 206 6.53 -17.39 0.06
C LEU A 206 6.26 -17.80 -1.40
N GLU A 207 5.17 -17.33 -1.96
CA GLU A 207 4.84 -17.55 -3.36
C GLU A 207 4.97 -16.24 -4.15
N ILE A 208 5.83 -16.22 -5.17
CA ILE A 208 5.91 -15.07 -6.09
C ILE A 208 4.75 -15.17 -7.08
N LEU A 209 3.86 -14.19 -7.05
CA LEU A 209 2.65 -14.13 -7.88
C LEU A 209 2.84 -13.33 -9.15
N ILE A 210 3.52 -12.18 -9.05
CA ILE A 210 3.81 -11.28 -10.17
C ILE A 210 5.28 -10.93 -10.16
N ASP A 211 5.90 -11.00 -11.31
CA ASP A 211 7.35 -10.83 -11.47
C ASP A 211 7.74 -10.14 -12.78
N ASN A 212 8.94 -9.57 -12.77
CA ASN A 212 9.63 -9.10 -13.97
C ASN A 212 11.12 -9.49 -13.87
N PRO A 213 11.68 -10.22 -14.87
CA PRO A 213 13.07 -10.69 -14.82
C PRO A 213 14.11 -9.57 -14.73
N GLU A 214 13.82 -8.38 -15.26
CA GLU A 214 14.75 -7.24 -15.29
C GLU A 214 14.55 -6.28 -14.12
N ILE A 215 13.28 -6.08 -13.73
CA ILE A 215 12.89 -5.09 -12.71
C ILE A 215 12.79 -5.73 -11.32
N GLY A 216 12.55 -7.04 -11.25
CA GLY A 216 12.46 -7.79 -10.00
C GLY A 216 11.04 -8.16 -9.60
N VAL A 217 10.92 -8.71 -8.40
CA VAL A 217 9.65 -9.20 -7.83
C VAL A 217 8.67 -8.05 -7.63
N CYS A 218 7.38 -8.29 -7.99
CA CYS A 218 6.32 -7.30 -7.83
C CYS A 218 5.38 -7.64 -6.67
N LEU A 219 4.83 -8.85 -6.65
CA LEU A 219 3.85 -9.29 -5.66
C LEU A 219 4.17 -10.69 -5.17
N LEU A 220 4.15 -10.86 -3.84
CA LEU A 220 4.28 -12.16 -3.17
C LEU A 220 3.07 -12.41 -2.27
N ASP A 221 2.68 -13.68 -2.16
CA ASP A 221 1.76 -14.19 -1.14
C ASP A 221 2.56 -14.79 0.01
N ASP A 222 2.14 -14.50 1.23
CA ASP A 222 2.69 -15.02 2.48
C ASP A 222 1.56 -15.59 3.35
N PRO A 223 1.08 -16.79 3.04
CA PRO A 223 -0.02 -17.41 3.77
C PRO A 223 0.29 -17.64 5.24
N LYS A 224 1.56 -17.89 5.58
CA LYS A 224 2.02 -18.13 6.96
C LYS A 224 1.78 -16.91 7.85
N HIS A 225 2.05 -15.72 7.34
CA HIS A 225 1.86 -14.46 8.08
C HIS A 225 0.56 -13.74 7.70
N ARG A 226 -0.31 -14.40 6.91
CA ARG A 226 -1.57 -13.81 6.40
C ARG A 226 -1.33 -12.45 5.77
N ALA A 227 -0.39 -12.40 4.83
CA ALA A 227 0.04 -11.15 4.22
C ALA A 227 0.25 -11.28 2.71
N VAL A 228 0.12 -10.14 2.02
CA VAL A 228 0.65 -9.94 0.68
C VAL A 228 1.70 -8.84 0.70
N HIS A 229 2.78 -9.04 -0.05
CA HIS A 229 3.88 -8.10 -0.15
C HIS A 229 3.95 -7.55 -1.57
N MET A 230 3.58 -6.29 -1.77
CA MET A 230 3.67 -5.60 -3.05
C MET A 230 4.90 -4.69 -3.08
N LEU A 231 5.92 -5.04 -3.85
CA LEU A 231 7.16 -4.27 -3.94
C LEU A 231 7.05 -3.06 -4.86
N ASN A 232 6.02 -2.99 -5.68
CA ASN A 232 5.74 -1.93 -6.64
C ASN A 232 4.49 -1.12 -6.23
N HIS A 233 3.94 -0.24 -7.11
CA HIS A 233 3.00 0.78 -6.71
C HIS A 233 1.73 0.81 -7.57
N LEU A 234 0.83 -0.17 -7.41
CA LEU A 234 -0.48 -0.14 -8.09
C LEU A 234 -1.39 1.00 -7.60
N GLU A 235 -1.15 1.53 -6.40
CA GLU A 235 -1.92 2.64 -5.82
C GLU A 235 -1.64 4.01 -6.48
N TYR A 236 -0.60 4.13 -7.27
CA TYR A 236 -0.17 5.40 -7.86
C TYR A 236 -1.19 5.99 -8.84
N ASP A 237 -1.34 7.33 -8.78
CA ASP A 237 -2.01 8.11 -9.81
C ASP A 237 -1.14 8.20 -11.08
N ASN A 238 -1.76 8.60 -12.21
CA ASN A 238 -1.05 8.82 -13.46
C ASN A 238 0.15 9.76 -13.31
N ARG A 239 0.01 10.84 -12.51
CA ARG A 239 1.08 11.82 -12.28
C ARG A 239 2.07 11.45 -11.17
N SER A 240 1.89 10.35 -10.45
CA SER A 240 2.77 10.04 -9.29
C SER A 240 4.25 9.97 -9.65
N LEU A 241 4.58 9.25 -10.72
CA LEU A 241 5.96 9.15 -11.20
C LEU A 241 6.43 10.44 -11.90
N ALA A 242 5.53 11.14 -12.61
CA ALA A 242 5.84 12.42 -13.23
C ALA A 242 6.21 13.48 -12.21
N ASP A 243 5.40 13.62 -11.15
CA ASP A 243 5.66 14.59 -10.07
C ASP A 243 6.93 14.24 -9.29
N GLU A 244 7.23 12.94 -9.13
CA GLU A 244 8.50 12.50 -8.55
C GLU A 244 9.68 12.89 -9.44
N TYR A 245 9.60 12.65 -10.72
CA TYR A 245 10.61 13.04 -11.71
C TYR A 245 10.84 14.56 -11.71
N GLU A 246 9.76 15.34 -11.81
CA GLU A 246 9.84 16.80 -11.81
C GLU A 246 10.46 17.35 -10.50
N ARG A 247 10.11 16.78 -9.35
CA ARG A 247 10.71 17.12 -8.07
C ARG A 247 12.20 16.84 -8.06
N ASP A 248 12.60 15.66 -8.52
CA ASP A 248 14.01 15.24 -8.51
C ASP A 248 14.85 16.09 -9.46
N VAL A 249 14.34 16.41 -10.65
CA VAL A 249 14.98 17.34 -11.60
C VAL A 249 15.13 18.73 -10.99
N LYS A 250 14.09 19.28 -10.34
CA LYS A 250 14.15 20.58 -9.64
C LYS A 250 15.17 20.57 -8.51
N ALA A 251 15.40 19.43 -7.88
CA ALA A 251 16.42 19.26 -6.84
C ALA A 251 17.83 19.02 -7.40
N GLY A 252 18.01 19.02 -8.72
CA GLY A 252 19.30 18.78 -9.36
C GLY A 252 19.79 17.34 -9.29
N LEU A 253 18.89 16.39 -9.06
CA LEU A 253 19.21 14.97 -9.02
C LEU A 253 19.26 14.41 -10.44
N ASP A 254 20.21 13.51 -10.69
CA ASP A 254 20.30 12.74 -11.94
C ASP A 254 19.29 11.58 -11.92
N THR A 255 18.01 11.92 -12.15
CA THR A 255 16.92 10.96 -12.21
C THR A 255 16.50 10.77 -13.68
N PRO A 256 16.48 9.52 -14.18
CA PRO A 256 16.06 9.27 -15.55
C PRO A 256 14.56 9.58 -15.73
N VAL A 257 14.16 9.90 -16.97
CA VAL A 257 12.75 9.99 -17.34
C VAL A 257 12.08 8.65 -17.03
N PRO A 258 10.90 8.63 -16.36
CA PRO A 258 10.21 7.38 -16.05
C PRO A 258 9.89 6.58 -17.32
N ALA A 259 10.39 5.35 -17.39
CA ALA A 259 10.20 4.48 -18.55
C ALA A 259 8.72 4.17 -18.78
N ASN A 260 8.27 4.19 -20.04
CA ASN A 260 6.90 3.82 -20.47
C ASN A 260 5.77 4.58 -19.76
N LEU A 261 6.04 5.74 -19.18
CA LEU A 261 5.04 6.56 -18.50
C LEU A 261 4.33 7.52 -19.47
N TYR A 262 5.11 8.14 -20.35
CA TYR A 262 4.61 9.17 -21.25
C TYR A 262 4.30 8.61 -22.64
N PRO A 263 3.22 9.07 -23.29
CA PRO A 263 2.97 8.75 -24.70
C PRO A 263 4.20 9.09 -25.56
N ASP A 264 4.60 8.17 -26.41
CA ASP A 264 5.76 8.32 -27.34
C ASP A 264 7.07 8.74 -26.63
N GLY A 265 7.18 8.49 -25.31
CA GLY A 265 8.33 8.89 -24.49
C GLY A 265 8.50 10.41 -24.32
N ASN A 266 7.48 11.19 -24.62
CA ASN A 266 7.52 12.66 -24.53
C ASN A 266 7.20 13.16 -23.11
N PRO A 267 8.16 13.63 -22.30
CA PRO A 267 7.92 14.02 -20.91
C PRO A 267 7.08 15.32 -20.75
N ILE A 268 6.74 15.99 -21.85
CA ILE A 268 5.83 17.14 -21.85
C ILE A 268 4.37 16.70 -21.96
N ALA A 269 4.13 15.49 -22.49
CA ALA A 269 2.78 14.93 -22.62
C ALA A 269 2.22 14.53 -21.25
N GLU A 270 0.88 14.54 -21.13
CA GLU A 270 0.24 14.07 -19.92
C GLU A 270 0.40 12.54 -19.78
N PRO A 271 0.80 12.03 -18.60
CA PRO A 271 0.98 10.60 -18.38
C PRO A 271 -0.32 9.81 -18.50
N GLU A 272 -0.25 8.61 -19.07
CA GLU A 272 -1.38 7.69 -19.15
C GLU A 272 -1.34 6.65 -18.04
N ASN A 273 -2.52 6.34 -17.49
CA ASN A 273 -2.64 5.30 -16.45
C ASN A 273 -3.07 3.96 -17.06
N HIS A 274 -2.12 3.08 -17.31
CA HIS A 274 -2.33 1.73 -17.85
C HIS A 274 -2.52 0.65 -16.78
N TRP A 275 -2.47 0.99 -15.47
CA TRP A 275 -2.54 0.04 -14.36
C TRP A 275 -3.79 0.18 -13.49
N ARG A 276 -4.63 1.18 -13.74
CA ARG A 276 -5.82 1.49 -12.90
C ARG A 276 -6.73 0.29 -12.70
N SER A 277 -7.04 -0.45 -13.76
CA SER A 277 -7.90 -1.62 -13.67
C SER A 277 -7.31 -2.73 -12.78
N HIS A 278 -6.01 -3.00 -12.92
CA HIS A 278 -5.32 -3.97 -12.09
C HIS A 278 -5.21 -3.53 -10.62
N ALA A 279 -5.03 -2.23 -10.38
CA ALA A 279 -5.08 -1.66 -9.04
C ALA A 279 -6.43 -1.93 -8.37
N HIS A 280 -7.53 -1.60 -9.04
CA HIS A 280 -8.86 -1.88 -8.53
C HIS A 280 -9.09 -3.38 -8.30
N LEU A 281 -8.68 -4.24 -9.24
CA LEU A 281 -8.83 -5.68 -9.10
C LEU A 281 -8.06 -6.23 -7.89
N LEU A 282 -6.79 -5.82 -7.70
CA LEU A 282 -6.00 -6.29 -6.56
C LEU A 282 -6.67 -5.93 -5.22
N PHE A 283 -7.05 -4.67 -5.06
CA PHE A 283 -7.65 -4.20 -3.81
C PHE A 283 -9.05 -4.79 -3.59
N GLN A 284 -9.86 -4.95 -4.64
CA GLN A 284 -11.16 -5.60 -4.52
C GLN A 284 -11.04 -7.09 -4.19
N ASN A 285 -10.08 -7.80 -4.80
CA ASN A 285 -9.80 -9.19 -4.48
C ASN A 285 -9.34 -9.34 -3.03
N TRP A 286 -8.44 -8.45 -2.56
CA TRP A 286 -7.96 -8.43 -1.19
C TRP A 286 -9.10 -8.18 -0.18
N ILE A 287 -9.96 -7.19 -0.44
CA ILE A 287 -11.13 -6.91 0.41
C ILE A 287 -12.12 -8.06 0.39
N ASN A 288 -12.34 -8.70 -0.77
CA ASN A 288 -13.23 -9.84 -0.88
C ASN A 288 -12.72 -11.04 -0.07
N GLU A 289 -11.42 -11.37 -0.15
CA GLU A 289 -10.84 -12.44 0.65
C GLU A 289 -10.93 -12.15 2.15
N ILE A 290 -10.65 -10.94 2.58
CA ILE A 290 -10.85 -10.50 3.96
C ILE A 290 -12.30 -10.73 4.38
N TYR A 291 -13.26 -10.24 3.60
CA TYR A 291 -14.68 -10.37 3.91
C TYR A 291 -15.14 -11.82 4.03
N GLN A 292 -14.64 -12.71 3.15
CA GLN A 292 -15.02 -14.12 3.15
C GLN A 292 -14.37 -14.93 4.27
N THR A 293 -13.23 -14.51 4.77
CA THR A 293 -12.40 -15.33 5.68
C THR A 293 -12.26 -14.76 7.09
N THR A 294 -12.54 -13.48 7.31
CA THR A 294 -12.47 -12.89 8.65
C THR A 294 -13.58 -13.46 9.55
N PRO A 295 -13.26 -13.85 10.79
CA PRO A 295 -14.28 -14.22 11.76
C PRO A 295 -15.28 -13.09 12.00
N TYR A 296 -16.57 -13.40 12.12
CA TYR A 296 -17.59 -12.39 12.46
C TYR A 296 -17.30 -11.72 13.80
N ASP A 297 -16.89 -12.50 14.78
CA ASP A 297 -16.41 -11.99 16.07
C ASP A 297 -14.93 -11.61 15.96
N MET A 298 -14.65 -10.31 15.96
CA MET A 298 -13.32 -9.74 15.86
C MET A 298 -12.36 -10.24 16.97
N ALA A 299 -12.88 -10.66 18.13
CA ALA A 299 -12.06 -11.19 19.21
C ALA A 299 -11.37 -12.53 18.85
N GLN A 300 -11.80 -13.19 17.79
CA GLN A 300 -11.20 -14.43 17.28
C GLN A 300 -10.01 -14.19 16.33
N ILE A 301 -9.76 -12.95 15.91
CA ILE A 301 -8.60 -12.61 15.08
C ILE A 301 -7.31 -12.88 15.87
N GLY A 302 -6.39 -13.61 15.22
CA GLY A 302 -5.08 -13.92 15.81
C GLY A 302 -5.09 -15.10 16.82
N ARG A 303 -6.17 -15.86 16.88
CA ARG A 303 -6.24 -17.11 17.68
C ARG A 303 -5.92 -18.33 16.85
#